data_7f1aa231a50a889e75e6b7b26348f846
#
_entry.id   7f1aa231a50a889e75e6b7b26348f846
#
_cell.length_a   1.000
_cell.length_b   1.000
_cell.length_c   1.000
_cell.angle_alpha   90.00
_cell.angle_beta   90.00
_cell.angle_gamma   90.00
#
_symmetry.space_group_name_H-M   'P 1'
#
loop_
_entity.id
_entity.type
_entity.pdbx_description
1 polymer ?
#
loop_
_entity_poly.entity_id
_entity_poly.type
_entity_poly.pdbx_seq_one_letter_code
_entity_poly.pdbx_strand_id
1 'polypeptide(L)'
;MKFPTVENAALVMIDMQQKLLPAMNDPQTVLELNILLLNAADVLKLDILVTEQYPKGLGNTVPELATWLGEKTPVIAKTSFSVFGSAEFCAELAKRKREVLIFSGIESHVCLLQSVLDAVERGYEVIVASDAVMSRKFSDCHAALEMMRSKGVSVLSTESILFMLLRDAAHPEFKTISKLVK
;
A
#
# COMPACT_ATOMS: atom_id res chain seq x y z
N MET A 1 -18.34 3.14 -5.42
CA MET A 1 -16.94 2.66 -5.56
C MET A 1 -16.59 2.54 -7.04
N LYS A 2 -15.52 3.20 -7.47
CA LYS A 2 -14.91 2.95 -8.80
C LYS A 2 -14.17 1.63 -8.75
N PHE A 3 -14.38 0.75 -9.71
CA PHE A 3 -13.71 -0.54 -9.73
C PHE A 3 -12.23 -0.35 -10.10
N PRO A 4 -11.27 -0.99 -9.38
CA PRO A 4 -9.84 -0.85 -9.69
C PRO A 4 -9.47 -1.56 -10.99
N THR A 5 -8.66 -0.89 -11.80
CA THR A 5 -7.96 -1.46 -12.96
C THR A 5 -6.50 -1.01 -12.92
N VAL A 6 -5.65 -1.65 -13.70
CA VAL A 6 -4.23 -1.26 -13.78
C VAL A 6 -4.06 0.18 -14.27
N GLU A 7 -4.96 0.65 -15.14
CA GLU A 7 -4.90 1.99 -15.73
C GLU A 7 -5.37 3.09 -14.77
N ASN A 8 -6.28 2.78 -13.83
CA ASN A 8 -6.85 3.79 -12.93
C ASN A 8 -6.35 3.72 -11.49
N ALA A 9 -5.59 2.67 -11.13
CA ALA A 9 -5.13 2.44 -9.77
C ALA A 9 -3.62 2.66 -9.60
N ALA A 10 -3.20 2.92 -8.35
CA ALA A 10 -1.81 2.89 -7.91
C ALA A 10 -1.71 2.21 -6.54
N LEU A 11 -0.64 1.44 -6.34
CA LEU A 11 -0.25 0.90 -5.04
C LEU A 11 0.57 1.96 -4.29
N VAL A 12 0.17 2.26 -3.06
CA VAL A 12 0.88 3.14 -2.13
C VAL A 12 1.34 2.31 -0.94
N MET A 13 2.62 1.99 -0.90
CA MET A 13 3.25 1.25 0.21
C MET A 13 3.85 2.23 1.22
N ILE A 14 3.37 2.18 2.46
CA ILE A 14 3.71 3.13 3.51
C ILE A 14 4.75 2.56 4.46
N ASP A 15 5.90 3.23 4.56
CA ASP A 15 6.88 3.23 5.64
C ASP A 15 7.37 1.84 6.10
N MET A 16 7.54 0.88 5.19
CA MET A 16 8.04 -0.47 5.47
C MET A 16 9.55 -0.45 5.75
N GLN A 17 9.95 0.17 6.90
CA GLN A 17 11.32 0.56 7.22
C GLN A 17 11.98 -0.33 8.27
N GLN A 18 13.33 -0.37 8.23
CA GLN A 18 14.20 -1.23 9.02
C GLN A 18 13.96 -1.16 10.54
N LYS A 19 13.66 0.04 11.09
CA LYS A 19 13.42 0.21 12.52
C LYS A 19 11.94 0.20 12.91
N LEU A 20 11.02 0.31 11.95
CA LEU A 20 9.59 0.23 12.20
C LEU A 20 9.07 -1.20 12.13
N LEU A 21 9.41 -1.91 11.05
CA LEU A 21 8.88 -3.25 10.80
C LEU A 21 9.10 -4.23 11.96
N PRO A 22 10.28 -4.33 12.60
CA PRO A 22 10.51 -5.28 13.70
C PRO A 22 9.64 -5.02 14.93
N ALA A 23 9.09 -3.82 15.08
CA ALA A 23 8.24 -3.46 16.21
C ALA A 23 6.75 -3.85 16.00
N MET A 24 6.37 -4.31 14.83
CA MET A 24 4.98 -4.67 14.50
C MET A 24 4.57 -5.95 15.24
N ASN A 25 3.26 -6.12 15.43
CA ASN A 25 2.71 -7.31 16.10
C ASN A 25 3.03 -8.62 15.36
N ASP A 26 2.98 -8.58 14.02
CA ASP A 26 3.37 -9.69 13.16
C ASP A 26 4.18 -9.13 11.97
N PRO A 27 5.49 -8.90 12.17
CA PRO A 27 6.34 -8.30 11.15
C PRO A 27 6.56 -9.20 9.94
N GLN A 28 6.55 -10.53 10.14
CA GLN A 28 6.81 -11.48 9.07
C GLN A 28 5.65 -11.52 8.06
N THR A 29 4.43 -11.69 8.54
CA THR A 29 3.25 -11.75 7.69
C THR A 29 3.07 -10.45 6.89
N VAL A 30 3.19 -9.28 7.53
CA VAL A 30 3.05 -8.02 6.82
C VAL A 30 4.16 -7.80 5.79
N LEU A 31 5.38 -8.27 6.05
CA LEU A 31 6.48 -8.23 5.09
C LEU A 31 6.19 -9.10 3.87
N GLU A 32 5.83 -10.36 4.08
CA GLU A 32 5.55 -11.33 3.00
C GLU A 32 4.43 -10.85 2.09
N LEU A 33 3.36 -10.30 2.65
CA LEU A 33 2.23 -9.78 1.88
C LEU A 33 2.57 -8.50 1.10
N ASN A 34 3.46 -7.65 1.64
CA ASN A 34 3.95 -6.50 0.87
C ASN A 34 4.92 -6.92 -0.25
N ILE A 35 5.75 -7.96 -0.05
CA ILE A 35 6.56 -8.56 -1.14
C ILE A 35 5.62 -9.11 -2.23
N LEU A 36 4.57 -9.84 -1.85
CA LEU A 36 3.58 -10.38 -2.77
C LEU A 36 2.91 -9.25 -3.57
N LEU A 37 2.49 -8.17 -2.91
CA LEU A 37 1.88 -7.00 -3.57
C LEU A 37 2.83 -6.34 -4.57
N LEU A 38 4.12 -6.14 -4.21
CA LEU A 38 5.10 -5.54 -5.13
C LEU A 38 5.36 -6.43 -6.34
N ASN A 39 5.51 -7.74 -6.13
CA ASN A 39 5.69 -8.72 -7.21
C ASN A 39 4.47 -8.71 -8.16
N ALA A 40 3.27 -8.78 -7.61
CA ALA A 40 2.04 -8.72 -8.40
C ALA A 40 1.88 -7.38 -9.14
N ALA A 41 2.26 -6.27 -8.50
CA ALA A 41 2.23 -4.94 -9.13
C ALA A 41 3.22 -4.85 -10.31
N ASP A 42 4.41 -5.44 -10.19
CA ASP A 42 5.35 -5.51 -11.33
C ASP A 42 4.81 -6.38 -12.47
N VAL A 43 4.26 -7.56 -12.16
CA VAL A 43 3.65 -8.46 -13.18
C VAL A 43 2.52 -7.75 -13.91
N LEU A 44 1.65 -7.06 -13.18
CA LEU A 44 0.48 -6.36 -13.73
C LEU A 44 0.81 -4.98 -14.32
N LYS A 45 2.03 -4.48 -14.12
CA LYS A 45 2.45 -3.11 -14.50
C LYS A 45 1.64 -2.02 -13.80
N LEU A 46 1.25 -2.28 -12.57
CA LEU A 46 0.57 -1.31 -11.72
C LEU A 46 1.56 -0.25 -11.23
N ASP A 47 1.16 1.02 -11.21
CA ASP A 47 1.98 2.09 -10.62
C ASP A 47 2.21 1.87 -9.13
N ILE A 48 3.45 2.09 -8.69
CA ILE A 48 3.86 1.97 -7.29
C ILE A 48 4.43 3.30 -6.79
N LEU A 49 4.03 3.68 -5.60
CA LEU A 49 4.59 4.78 -4.80
C LEU A 49 4.97 4.23 -3.43
N VAL A 50 6.17 4.53 -2.98
CA VAL A 50 6.69 4.07 -1.68
C VAL A 50 7.06 5.30 -0.84
N THR A 51 6.79 5.23 0.46
CA THR A 51 7.19 6.29 1.38
C THR A 51 8.11 5.80 2.48
N GLU A 52 8.93 6.72 3.01
CA GLU A 52 9.79 6.53 4.17
C GLU A 52 9.59 7.66 5.17
N GLN A 53 9.15 7.31 6.37
CA GLN A 53 9.01 8.25 7.49
C GLN A 53 10.38 8.54 8.08
N TYR A 54 10.82 9.81 8.03
CA TYR A 54 12.06 10.28 8.64
C TYR A 54 13.22 9.26 8.52
N PRO A 55 13.70 8.92 7.30
CA PRO A 55 14.64 7.82 7.09
C PRO A 55 15.96 7.97 7.84
N LYS A 56 16.40 9.22 8.14
CA LYS A 56 17.59 9.47 8.99
C LYS A 56 17.46 8.86 10.38
N GLY A 57 16.25 8.79 10.92
CA GLY A 57 15.98 8.21 12.24
C GLY A 57 15.52 6.76 12.17
N LEU A 58 14.64 6.41 11.22
CA LEU A 58 13.95 5.12 11.16
C LEU A 58 14.58 4.11 10.17
N GLY A 59 15.62 4.52 9.46
CA GLY A 59 16.25 3.70 8.42
C GLY A 59 15.45 3.75 7.11
N ASN A 60 15.98 3.08 6.10
CA ASN A 60 15.34 2.98 4.79
C ASN A 60 14.35 1.82 4.75
N THR A 61 13.61 1.71 3.66
CA THR A 61 12.81 0.54 3.32
C THR A 61 13.66 -0.73 3.49
N VAL A 62 13.06 -1.78 4.07
CA VAL A 62 13.77 -3.03 4.34
C VAL A 62 14.34 -3.64 3.04
N PRO A 63 15.55 -4.24 3.08
CA PRO A 63 16.22 -4.75 1.89
C PRO A 63 15.38 -5.75 1.10
N GLU A 64 14.59 -6.56 1.80
CA GLU A 64 13.72 -7.58 1.21
C GLU A 64 12.67 -6.97 0.26
N LEU A 65 12.18 -5.77 0.55
CA LEU A 65 11.26 -5.03 -0.32
C LEU A 65 12.02 -4.20 -1.34
N ALA A 66 13.15 -3.60 -0.94
CA ALA A 66 13.93 -2.73 -1.83
C ALA A 66 14.39 -3.46 -3.11
N THR A 67 14.63 -4.77 -3.04
CA THR A 67 15.00 -5.59 -4.21
C THR A 67 13.89 -5.70 -5.28
N TRP A 68 12.64 -5.48 -4.88
CA TRP A 68 11.48 -5.50 -5.79
C TRP A 68 11.14 -4.12 -6.35
N LEU A 69 11.75 -3.06 -5.81
CA LEU A 69 11.54 -1.70 -6.28
C LEU A 69 12.44 -1.46 -7.51
N GLY A 70 11.83 -1.28 -8.67
CA GLY A 70 12.56 -0.90 -9.87
C GLY A 70 13.17 0.51 -9.74
N GLU A 71 14.21 0.80 -10.55
CA GLU A 71 14.88 2.11 -10.56
C GLU A 71 13.94 3.31 -10.74
N LYS A 72 12.77 3.09 -11.34
CA LYS A 72 11.75 4.11 -11.60
C LYS A 72 10.72 4.24 -10.49
N THR A 73 10.75 3.36 -9.48
CA THR A 73 9.81 3.44 -8.36
C THR A 73 10.23 4.54 -7.40
N PRO A 74 9.44 5.60 -7.23
CA PRO A 74 9.80 6.67 -6.32
C PRO A 74 9.70 6.21 -4.87
N VAL A 75 10.79 6.38 -4.12
CA VAL A 75 10.82 6.22 -2.67
C VAL A 75 10.90 7.62 -2.06
N ILE A 76 9.81 8.06 -1.45
CA ILE A 76 9.59 9.45 -1.05
C ILE A 76 9.74 9.59 0.47
N ALA A 77 10.73 10.36 0.89
CA ALA A 77 10.93 10.68 2.31
C ALA A 77 9.89 11.72 2.79
N LYS A 78 9.34 11.51 3.97
CA LYS A 78 8.39 12.44 4.59
C LYS A 78 8.59 12.57 6.10
N THR A 79 8.14 13.68 6.68
CA THR A 79 8.04 13.88 8.13
C THR A 79 6.58 13.91 8.61
N SER A 80 5.65 14.32 7.75
CA SER A 80 4.22 14.20 8.02
C SER A 80 3.79 12.74 8.14
N PHE A 81 2.82 12.44 8.99
CA PHE A 81 2.28 11.07 9.05
C PHE A 81 1.51 10.74 7.78
N SER A 82 0.58 11.60 7.38
CA SER A 82 -0.09 11.46 6.09
C SER A 82 0.90 11.68 4.92
N VAL A 83 0.80 10.84 3.89
CA VAL A 83 1.54 11.00 2.62
C VAL A 83 1.20 12.31 1.92
N PHE A 84 0.00 12.82 2.10
CA PHE A 84 -0.47 14.06 1.48
C PHE A 84 0.12 15.33 2.12
N GLY A 85 0.82 15.22 3.25
CA GLY A 85 1.65 16.28 3.80
C GLY A 85 3.01 16.44 3.10
N SER A 86 3.37 15.51 2.19
CA SER A 86 4.56 15.59 1.34
C SER A 86 4.21 16.19 -0.02
N ALA A 87 4.79 17.35 -0.34
CA ALA A 87 4.62 17.98 -1.65
C ALA A 87 5.17 17.10 -2.77
N GLU A 88 6.26 16.36 -2.52
CA GLU A 88 6.86 15.43 -3.47
C GLU A 88 5.90 14.27 -3.78
N PHE A 89 5.28 13.65 -2.74
CA PHE A 89 4.29 12.61 -2.93
C PHE A 89 3.11 13.10 -3.77
N CYS A 90 2.57 14.27 -3.44
CA CYS A 90 1.46 14.86 -4.19
C CYS A 90 1.82 15.10 -5.66
N ALA A 91 3.04 15.59 -5.94
CA ALA A 91 3.51 15.83 -7.30
C ALA A 91 3.69 14.52 -8.08
N GLU A 92 4.26 13.49 -7.45
CA GLU A 92 4.42 12.17 -8.07
C GLU A 92 3.09 11.47 -8.34
N LEU A 93 2.13 11.57 -7.42
CA LEU A 93 0.79 11.02 -7.62
C LEU A 93 0.04 11.75 -8.75
N ALA A 94 0.13 13.09 -8.80
CA ALA A 94 -0.54 13.89 -9.83
C ALA A 94 -0.07 13.56 -11.26
N LYS A 95 1.22 13.24 -11.45
CA LYS A 95 1.77 12.81 -12.75
C LYS A 95 1.10 11.54 -13.28
N ARG A 96 0.66 10.65 -12.39
CA ARG A 96 0.08 9.34 -12.72
C ARG A 96 -1.40 9.39 -13.06
N LYS A 97 -2.11 10.45 -12.64
CA LYS A 97 -3.55 10.65 -12.89
C LYS A 97 -4.40 9.45 -12.48
N ARG A 98 -4.07 8.82 -11.34
CA ARG A 98 -4.81 7.68 -10.81
C ARG A 98 -5.99 8.14 -9.98
N GLU A 99 -7.04 7.36 -9.96
CA GLU A 99 -8.30 7.67 -9.27
C GLU A 99 -8.56 6.71 -8.10
N VAL A 100 -7.94 5.54 -8.14
CA VAL A 100 -8.02 4.51 -7.10
C VAL A 100 -6.65 4.37 -6.44
N LEU A 101 -6.61 4.45 -5.11
CA LEU A 101 -5.38 4.22 -4.34
C LEU A 101 -5.52 2.95 -3.51
N ILE A 102 -4.60 2.02 -3.73
CA ILE A 102 -4.49 0.77 -2.97
C ILE A 102 -3.39 0.99 -1.93
N PHE A 103 -3.74 0.94 -0.65
CA PHE A 103 -2.80 1.18 0.44
C PHE A 103 -2.35 -0.12 1.11
N SER A 104 -1.05 -0.19 1.44
CA SER A 104 -0.42 -1.21 2.26
C SER A 104 0.66 -0.61 3.16
N GLY A 105 1.26 -1.40 4.06
CA GLY A 105 2.38 -0.97 4.92
C GLY A 105 1.98 -0.59 6.35
N ILE A 106 2.80 0.21 7.01
CA ILE A 106 2.74 0.46 8.46
C ILE A 106 2.89 1.95 8.83
N GLU A 107 2.47 2.42 10.05
CA GLU A 107 1.57 1.71 10.97
C GLU A 107 0.12 2.02 10.61
N SER A 108 -0.73 0.99 10.69
CA SER A 108 -2.16 1.10 10.30
C SER A 108 -2.88 2.26 10.98
N HIS A 109 -2.61 2.52 12.28
CA HIS A 109 -3.28 3.53 13.09
C HIS A 109 -2.59 4.90 13.11
N VAL A 110 -1.45 5.06 12.42
CA VAL A 110 -0.70 6.33 12.36
C VAL A 110 -0.62 6.84 10.92
N CYS A 111 0.42 6.45 10.18
CA CYS A 111 0.67 6.99 8.84
C CYS A 111 -0.39 6.51 7.84
N LEU A 112 -0.76 5.23 7.91
CA LEU A 112 -1.77 4.68 6.99
C LEU A 112 -3.14 5.32 7.21
N LEU A 113 -3.65 5.35 8.45
CA LEU A 113 -4.97 5.91 8.76
C LEU A 113 -5.10 7.36 8.26
N GLN A 114 -4.13 8.22 8.60
CA GLN A 114 -4.18 9.62 8.19
C GLN A 114 -4.09 9.77 6.67
N SER A 115 -3.25 8.97 6.01
CA SER A 115 -3.14 8.99 4.55
C SER A 115 -4.44 8.55 3.86
N VAL A 116 -5.06 7.51 4.37
CA VAL A 116 -6.34 6.99 3.85
C VAL A 116 -7.46 8.01 4.00
N LEU A 117 -7.57 8.66 5.17
CA LEU A 117 -8.60 9.67 5.41
C LEU A 117 -8.39 10.90 4.51
N ASP A 118 -7.15 11.38 4.37
CA ASP A 118 -6.82 12.47 3.46
C ASP A 118 -7.10 12.11 1.99
N ALA A 119 -6.87 10.85 1.59
CA ALA A 119 -7.20 10.38 0.26
C ALA A 119 -8.72 10.44 -0.02
N VAL A 120 -9.52 9.97 0.93
CA VAL A 120 -10.99 10.03 0.85
C VAL A 120 -11.47 11.47 0.74
N GLU A 121 -10.96 12.38 1.59
CA GLU A 121 -11.31 13.80 1.55
C GLU A 121 -10.95 14.48 0.23
N ARG A 122 -9.91 14.01 -0.46
CA ARG A 122 -9.48 14.48 -1.78
C ARG A 122 -10.24 13.84 -2.94
N GLY A 123 -11.20 12.95 -2.65
CA GLY A 123 -12.06 12.33 -3.65
C GLY A 123 -11.48 11.10 -4.35
N TYR A 124 -10.40 10.51 -3.83
CA TYR A 124 -9.91 9.23 -4.31
C TYR A 124 -10.81 8.08 -3.87
N GLU A 125 -10.98 7.10 -4.71
CA GLU A 125 -11.44 5.79 -4.28
C GLU A 125 -10.30 5.08 -3.56
N VAL A 126 -10.57 4.55 -2.38
CA VAL A 126 -9.53 3.97 -1.52
C VAL A 126 -9.81 2.50 -1.22
N ILE A 127 -8.79 1.69 -1.43
CA ILE A 127 -8.75 0.28 -1.06
C ILE A 127 -7.58 0.08 -0.08
N VAL A 128 -7.79 -0.68 0.98
CA VAL A 128 -6.73 -1.05 1.92
C VAL A 128 -6.57 -2.56 1.93
N ALA A 129 -5.35 -3.03 1.71
CA ALA A 129 -4.98 -4.45 1.81
C ALA A 129 -4.89 -4.83 3.29
N SER A 130 -5.99 -5.35 3.86
CA SER A 130 -6.17 -5.53 5.31
C SER A 130 -5.18 -6.49 5.96
N ASP A 131 -4.66 -7.42 5.21
CA ASP A 131 -3.66 -8.40 5.60
C ASP A 131 -2.21 -7.94 5.35
N ALA A 132 -2.02 -6.94 4.50
CA ALA A 132 -0.73 -6.31 4.20
C ALA A 132 -0.49 -5.00 4.98
N VAL A 133 -1.23 -4.77 6.05
CA VAL A 133 -1.06 -3.63 6.97
C VAL A 133 -0.94 -4.13 8.41
N MET A 134 -0.18 -3.40 9.24
CA MET A 134 0.02 -3.81 10.63
C MET A 134 0.29 -2.61 11.54
N SER A 135 0.11 -2.84 12.84
CA SER A 135 0.50 -1.95 13.93
C SER A 135 1.24 -2.72 15.01
N ARG A 136 1.88 -2.02 15.94
CA ARG A 136 2.56 -2.62 17.11
C ARG A 136 1.60 -3.42 17.99
N LYS A 137 0.32 -3.04 18.04
CA LYS A 137 -0.74 -3.76 18.74
C LYS A 137 -1.84 -4.12 17.76
N PHE A 138 -2.33 -5.35 17.86
CA PHE A 138 -3.45 -5.80 17.03
C PHE A 138 -4.71 -4.95 17.25
N SER A 139 -4.98 -4.52 18.49
CA SER A 139 -6.12 -3.63 18.80
C SER A 139 -6.09 -2.32 18.04
N ASP A 140 -4.91 -1.72 17.90
CA ASP A 140 -4.74 -0.44 17.20
C ASP A 140 -4.93 -0.62 15.69
N CYS A 141 -4.41 -1.72 15.14
CA CYS A 141 -4.64 -2.09 13.74
C CYS A 141 -6.15 -2.30 13.47
N HIS A 142 -6.80 -3.09 14.31
CA HIS A 142 -8.24 -3.37 14.18
C HIS A 142 -9.08 -2.08 14.24
N ALA A 143 -8.84 -1.23 15.24
CA ALA A 143 -9.56 0.04 15.39
C ALA A 143 -9.37 0.97 14.17
N ALA A 144 -8.15 1.01 13.62
CA ALA A 144 -7.87 1.80 12.42
C ALA A 144 -8.64 1.27 11.19
N LEU A 145 -8.66 -0.05 10.98
CA LEU A 145 -9.40 -0.66 9.87
C LEU A 145 -10.92 -0.43 10.00
N GLU A 146 -11.48 -0.52 11.21
CA GLU A 146 -12.90 -0.21 11.47
C GLU A 146 -13.20 1.27 11.17
N MET A 147 -12.32 2.18 11.59
CA MET A 147 -12.47 3.62 11.28
C MET A 147 -12.46 3.85 9.76
N MET A 148 -11.55 3.22 9.02
CA MET A 148 -11.49 3.33 7.56
C MET A 148 -12.77 2.81 6.91
N ARG A 149 -13.28 1.64 7.33
CA ARG A 149 -14.57 1.10 6.86
C ARG A 149 -15.73 2.06 7.10
N SER A 150 -15.78 2.70 8.26
CA SER A 150 -16.82 3.68 8.59
C SER A 150 -16.82 4.93 7.69
N LYS A 151 -15.69 5.18 7.00
CA LYS A 151 -15.53 6.27 6.03
C LYS A 151 -15.74 5.84 4.59
N GLY A 152 -16.24 4.62 4.36
CA GLY A 152 -16.53 4.10 3.02
C GLY A 152 -15.32 3.50 2.29
N VAL A 153 -14.20 3.31 3.00
CA VAL A 153 -13.01 2.68 2.44
C VAL A 153 -13.23 1.17 2.25
N SER A 154 -12.83 0.65 1.10
CA SER A 154 -12.85 -0.79 0.81
C SER A 154 -11.66 -1.47 1.50
N VAL A 155 -11.93 -2.25 2.55
CA VAL A 155 -10.90 -2.98 3.31
C VAL A 155 -10.99 -4.45 2.94
N LEU A 156 -10.04 -4.93 2.13
CA LEU A 156 -10.06 -6.23 1.46
C LEU A 156 -8.74 -6.98 1.68
N SER A 157 -8.74 -8.30 1.52
CA SER A 157 -7.49 -9.07 1.49
C SER A 157 -6.69 -8.77 0.23
N THR A 158 -5.38 -8.96 0.31
CA THR A 158 -4.45 -8.84 -0.82
C THR A 158 -4.93 -9.68 -2.01
N GLU A 159 -5.30 -10.94 -1.78
CA GLU A 159 -5.80 -11.83 -2.83
C GLU A 159 -7.05 -11.24 -3.51
N SER A 160 -8.03 -10.75 -2.75
CA SER A 160 -9.24 -10.13 -3.31
C SER A 160 -8.90 -8.95 -4.23
N ILE A 161 -7.96 -8.10 -3.81
CA ILE A 161 -7.50 -6.94 -4.60
C ILE A 161 -6.86 -7.39 -5.91
N LEU A 162 -5.98 -8.38 -5.87
CA LEU A 162 -5.30 -8.89 -7.06
C LEU A 162 -6.28 -9.51 -8.06
N PHE A 163 -7.28 -10.27 -7.59
CA PHE A 163 -8.32 -10.81 -8.46
C PHE A 163 -9.27 -9.72 -9.00
N MET A 164 -9.50 -8.64 -8.26
CA MET A 164 -10.20 -7.46 -8.79
C MET A 164 -9.42 -6.81 -9.93
N LEU A 165 -8.10 -6.69 -9.83
CA LEU A 165 -7.24 -6.12 -10.89
C LEU A 165 -7.19 -7.03 -12.14
N LEU A 166 -7.17 -8.35 -11.96
CA LEU A 166 -7.22 -9.33 -13.06
C LEU A 166 -8.56 -9.31 -13.80
N ARG A 167 -9.66 -9.16 -13.08
CA ARG A 167 -11.02 -9.12 -13.61
C ARG A 167 -11.57 -10.42 -14.21
N ASP A 168 -10.75 -11.18 -14.92
CA ASP A 168 -11.14 -12.35 -15.70
C ASP A 168 -10.08 -13.45 -15.61
N ALA A 169 -10.50 -14.70 -15.53
CA ALA A 169 -9.61 -15.86 -15.56
C ALA A 169 -8.91 -16.06 -16.92
N ALA A 170 -9.40 -15.40 -17.98
CA ALA A 170 -8.74 -15.33 -19.27
C ALA A 170 -7.63 -14.27 -19.34
N HIS A 171 -7.43 -13.47 -18.28
CA HIS A 171 -6.35 -12.45 -18.24
C HIS A 171 -4.99 -13.12 -18.48
N PRO A 172 -4.09 -12.54 -19.32
CA PRO A 172 -2.79 -13.13 -19.64
C PRO A 172 -1.98 -13.52 -18.39
N GLU A 173 -2.00 -12.67 -17.35
CA GLU A 173 -1.26 -12.87 -16.12
C GLU A 173 -2.00 -13.69 -15.05
N PHE A 174 -3.19 -14.20 -15.33
CA PHE A 174 -3.97 -14.97 -14.36
C PHE A 174 -3.18 -16.13 -13.73
N LYS A 175 -2.47 -16.92 -14.54
CA LYS A 175 -1.69 -18.07 -14.05
C LYS A 175 -0.55 -17.64 -13.16
N THR A 176 0.10 -16.51 -13.48
CA THR A 176 1.22 -15.94 -12.71
C THR A 176 0.71 -15.47 -11.36
N ILE A 177 -0.32 -14.64 -11.33
CA ILE A 177 -0.90 -14.11 -10.08
C ILE A 177 -1.49 -15.23 -9.22
N SER A 178 -2.21 -16.19 -9.82
CA SER A 178 -2.78 -17.34 -9.08
C SER A 178 -1.73 -18.24 -8.42
N LYS A 179 -0.48 -18.23 -8.89
CA LYS A 179 0.63 -18.92 -8.22
C LYS A 179 1.22 -18.13 -7.05
N LEU A 180 1.20 -16.80 -7.15
CA LEU A 180 1.73 -15.92 -6.09
C LEU A 180 0.90 -15.96 -4.81
N VAL A 181 -0.41 -16.18 -4.92
CA VAL A 181 -1.35 -16.17 -3.79
C VAL A 181 -1.58 -17.55 -3.16
N LYS A 182 -0.89 -18.58 -3.63
CA LYS A 182 -0.94 -19.97 -3.09
C LYS A 182 0.19 -20.23 -2.13
#